data_50ee181d977720de701792386498e2f4
#
_entry.id   50ee181d977720de701792386498e2f4
#
_cell.length_a   1.000
_cell.length_b   1.000
_cell.length_c   1.000
_cell.angle_alpha   90.00
_cell.angle_beta   90.00
_cell.angle_gamma   90.00
#
_symmetry.space_group_name_H-M   'P 1'
#
loop_
_entity.id
_entity.type
_entity.pdbx_description
1 polymer ?
#
loop_
_entity_poly.entity_id
_entity_poly.type
_entity_poly.pdbx_seq_one_letter_code
_entity_poly.pdbx_strand_id
1 'polypeptide(L)'
;VFVFNHTNNSDAGYQVDMLITGDDKDGKVIHDAGHTVFNAGNTYSGKTLVNDGLLTIASHTADGVTGMGSSEVTIASPGTLDILASTNSAGDYTLTNALKGDGLMRVQLSSYDKMFGFTHATGTEFAGVAQLKDSTFTLERDNTAALTHAMLQSDSENTTSVKVGEQSIGGLAMNGGTLIFDTDIPAATLAEGYISVDTLVVGAGDYTWKGRNYQVNGTGDVLIDVPKPWNDPMANNPLTTLNLLEHDDSHVGVQLVKAQTVIGSGGSLTLRDLQGDEVEADKTLHIAQNGTVVAEGDYGFRLTTAPGDGLYVNYGLKALNIHGGQKLTLAEHGGAYGATADMSAKIGGEG
;
A
#
# COMPACT_ATOMS: atom_id res chain seq x y z
N VAL A 1 -22.34 -15.48 27.94
CA VAL A 1 -22.32 -15.39 26.47
C VAL A 1 -23.45 -14.47 26.05
N PHE A 2 -23.15 -13.52 25.20
CA PHE A 2 -24.12 -12.61 24.59
C PHE A 2 -24.13 -12.88 23.10
N VAL A 3 -25.29 -13.14 22.47
CA VAL A 3 -25.39 -13.52 21.06
C VAL A 3 -26.32 -12.55 20.33
N PHE A 4 -25.81 -12.01 19.22
CA PHE A 4 -26.56 -11.26 18.22
C PHE A 4 -26.84 -12.18 17.03
N ASN A 5 -28.11 -12.55 16.86
CA ASN A 5 -28.55 -13.38 15.75
C ASN A 5 -29.94 -12.88 15.34
N HIS A 6 -30.01 -12.09 14.30
CA HIS A 6 -31.23 -11.45 13.83
C HIS A 6 -31.18 -11.23 12.31
N THR A 7 -32.33 -10.90 11.74
CA THR A 7 -32.51 -10.73 10.28
C THR A 7 -32.45 -9.26 9.81
N ASN A 8 -32.15 -8.32 10.71
CA ASN A 8 -32.01 -6.92 10.32
C ASN A 8 -30.71 -6.71 9.55
N ASN A 9 -30.81 -6.50 8.25
CA ASN A 9 -29.70 -6.22 7.33
C ASN A 9 -29.81 -4.80 6.72
N SER A 10 -30.58 -3.90 7.35
CA SER A 10 -30.66 -2.51 6.90
C SER A 10 -29.31 -1.80 7.09
N ASP A 11 -29.07 -0.76 6.31
CA ASP A 11 -27.87 0.06 6.42
C ASP A 11 -27.71 0.67 7.83
N ALA A 12 -28.81 1.01 8.48
CA ALA A 12 -28.79 1.49 9.86
C ALA A 12 -28.45 0.44 10.90
N GLY A 13 -28.69 -0.83 10.61
CA GLY A 13 -28.45 -1.94 11.52
C GLY A 13 -29.32 -1.95 12.79
N TYR A 14 -29.06 -2.93 13.63
CA TYR A 14 -29.62 -3.00 14.99
C TYR A 14 -28.71 -2.23 15.94
N GLN A 15 -29.22 -1.11 16.48
CA GLN A 15 -28.46 -0.19 17.32
C GLN A 15 -28.36 -0.73 18.75
N VAL A 16 -27.14 -0.83 19.28
CA VAL A 16 -26.83 -1.23 20.66
C VAL A 16 -26.17 -0.04 21.37
N ASP A 17 -27.02 0.73 22.07
CA ASP A 17 -26.61 1.91 22.80
C ASP A 17 -26.17 1.62 24.25
N MET A 18 -26.47 0.40 24.73
CA MET A 18 -26.11 -0.03 26.05
C MET A 18 -24.64 -0.42 26.14
N LEU A 19 -24.03 -0.13 27.29
CA LEU A 19 -22.68 -0.57 27.60
C LEU A 19 -22.68 -2.07 27.93
N ILE A 20 -21.90 -2.86 27.21
CA ILE A 20 -21.64 -4.27 27.50
C ILE A 20 -20.40 -4.35 28.37
N THR A 21 -20.52 -4.88 29.57
CA THR A 21 -19.45 -5.05 30.55
C THR A 21 -19.35 -6.49 31.03
N GLY A 22 -18.25 -6.85 31.65
CA GLY A 22 -18.05 -8.17 32.27
C GLY A 22 -16.58 -8.48 32.43
N ASP A 23 -16.21 -9.05 33.58
CA ASP A 23 -14.83 -9.38 33.94
C ASP A 23 -14.47 -10.83 33.67
N ASP A 24 -15.46 -11.63 33.19
CA ASP A 24 -15.26 -13.04 32.87
C ASP A 24 -14.54 -13.17 31.51
N LYS A 25 -13.28 -13.58 31.56
CA LYS A 25 -12.44 -13.80 30.37
C LYS A 25 -12.92 -14.96 29.50
N ASP A 26 -13.72 -15.87 30.05
CA ASP A 26 -14.36 -16.95 29.32
C ASP A 26 -15.71 -16.53 28.72
N GLY A 27 -16.19 -15.33 29.04
CA GLY A 27 -17.33 -14.69 28.42
C GLY A 27 -17.13 -14.49 26.93
N LYS A 28 -18.22 -14.38 26.17
CA LYS A 28 -18.17 -14.17 24.72
C LYS A 28 -19.27 -13.23 24.29
N VAL A 29 -18.95 -12.36 23.36
CA VAL A 29 -19.89 -11.65 22.49
C VAL A 29 -19.82 -12.32 21.13
N ILE A 30 -20.94 -12.82 20.63
CA ILE A 30 -21.04 -13.58 19.38
C ILE A 30 -22.00 -12.84 18.45
N HIS A 31 -21.58 -12.61 17.22
CA HIS A 31 -22.39 -12.06 16.14
C HIS A 31 -22.54 -13.13 15.06
N ASP A 32 -23.74 -13.69 14.96
CA ASP A 32 -24.03 -14.83 14.07
C ASP A 32 -24.81 -14.43 12.82
N ALA A 33 -25.53 -13.31 12.83
CA ALA A 33 -26.29 -12.86 11.67
C ALA A 33 -26.83 -11.43 11.83
N GLY A 34 -27.14 -10.79 10.69
CA GLY A 34 -27.71 -9.46 10.61
C GLY A 34 -26.66 -8.37 10.59
N HIS A 35 -27.08 -7.12 10.76
CA HIS A 35 -26.22 -5.97 10.94
C HIS A 35 -26.44 -5.39 12.35
N THR A 36 -25.43 -5.45 13.19
CA THR A 36 -25.44 -4.88 14.55
C THR A 36 -24.45 -3.72 14.65
N VAL A 37 -24.85 -2.63 15.31
CA VAL A 37 -24.01 -1.44 15.50
C VAL A 37 -23.80 -1.23 17.01
N PHE A 38 -22.54 -1.26 17.44
CA PHE A 38 -22.14 -0.91 18.82
C PHE A 38 -21.85 0.57 18.95
N ASN A 39 -22.71 1.29 19.67
CA ASN A 39 -22.61 2.73 19.90
C ASN A 39 -21.99 3.09 21.28
N ALA A 40 -21.68 2.11 22.09
CA ALA A 40 -21.06 2.29 23.39
C ALA A 40 -19.62 1.74 23.41
N GLY A 41 -18.74 2.39 24.19
CA GLY A 41 -17.37 1.92 24.43
C GLY A 41 -17.36 0.71 25.36
N ASN A 42 -17.66 -0.47 24.83
CA ASN A 42 -17.79 -1.70 25.59
C ASN A 42 -16.49 -2.10 26.28
N THR A 43 -16.59 -2.62 27.52
CA THR A 43 -15.44 -2.90 28.39
C THR A 43 -15.39 -4.35 28.88
N TYR A 44 -16.12 -5.25 28.26
CA TYR A 44 -16.07 -6.67 28.62
C TYR A 44 -14.66 -7.27 28.37
N SER A 45 -14.25 -8.21 29.20
CA SER A 45 -12.93 -8.85 29.10
C SER A 45 -12.94 -10.15 28.27
N GLY A 46 -14.12 -10.60 27.82
CA GLY A 46 -14.28 -11.80 27.03
C GLY A 46 -13.98 -11.60 25.53
N LYS A 47 -14.13 -12.66 24.75
CA LYS A 47 -13.84 -12.66 23.31
C LYS A 47 -15.00 -12.12 22.47
N THR A 48 -14.65 -11.54 21.31
CA THR A 48 -15.63 -11.18 20.27
C THR A 48 -15.50 -12.15 19.10
N LEU A 49 -16.61 -12.75 18.68
CA LEU A 49 -16.67 -13.66 17.54
C LEU A 49 -17.67 -13.09 16.52
N VAL A 50 -17.20 -12.83 15.31
CA VAL A 50 -18.02 -12.39 14.17
C VAL A 50 -18.06 -13.55 13.19
N ASN A 51 -19.09 -14.38 13.27
CA ASN A 51 -19.21 -15.60 12.48
C ASN A 51 -19.87 -15.35 11.13
N ASP A 52 -20.85 -14.44 11.08
CA ASP A 52 -21.59 -14.06 9.87
C ASP A 52 -22.20 -12.68 10.03
N GLY A 53 -22.66 -12.08 8.92
CA GLY A 53 -23.27 -10.75 8.90
C GLY A 53 -22.27 -9.62 9.12
N LEU A 54 -22.73 -8.50 9.65
CA LEU A 54 -21.98 -7.26 9.81
C LEU A 54 -22.04 -6.77 11.26
N LEU A 55 -20.90 -6.74 11.93
CA LEU A 55 -20.73 -6.05 13.21
C LEU A 55 -20.01 -4.72 12.98
N THR A 56 -20.68 -3.62 13.30
CA THR A 56 -20.12 -2.27 13.19
C THR A 56 -19.75 -1.71 14.58
N ILE A 57 -18.55 -1.22 14.72
CA ILE A 57 -18.06 -0.52 15.90
C ILE A 57 -18.06 0.98 15.61
N ALA A 58 -19.05 1.69 16.15
CA ALA A 58 -19.21 3.14 15.96
C ALA A 58 -18.76 3.95 17.18
N SER A 59 -18.34 3.30 18.26
CA SER A 59 -17.84 3.95 19.46
C SER A 59 -16.43 3.49 19.82
N HIS A 60 -15.63 4.45 20.23
CA HIS A 60 -14.24 4.26 20.63
C HIS A 60 -14.00 4.95 21.97
N THR A 61 -13.00 4.51 22.70
CA THR A 61 -12.55 5.21 23.90
C THR A 61 -11.83 6.51 23.53
N ALA A 62 -11.62 7.39 24.50
CA ALA A 62 -10.88 8.64 24.30
C ALA A 62 -9.44 8.40 23.80
N ASP A 63 -8.88 7.23 24.08
CA ASP A 63 -7.54 6.81 23.64
C ASP A 63 -7.54 6.14 22.25
N GLY A 64 -8.66 6.18 21.53
CA GLY A 64 -8.79 5.59 20.20
C GLY A 64 -8.89 4.06 20.19
N VAL A 65 -9.14 3.41 21.33
CA VAL A 65 -9.34 1.96 21.41
C VAL A 65 -10.76 1.62 21.06
N THR A 66 -10.92 0.61 20.19
CA THR A 66 -12.24 0.16 19.75
C THR A 66 -13.09 -0.41 20.88
N GLY A 67 -14.39 -0.16 20.85
CA GLY A 67 -15.34 -0.62 21.87
C GLY A 67 -15.71 -2.11 21.74
N MET A 68 -14.73 -2.99 21.56
CA MET A 68 -14.94 -4.45 21.43
C MET A 68 -14.47 -5.25 22.65
N GLY A 69 -14.31 -4.59 23.80
CA GLY A 69 -13.70 -5.24 24.95
C GLY A 69 -12.18 -5.35 24.82
N SER A 70 -11.53 -6.12 25.70
CA SER A 70 -10.06 -6.13 25.83
C SER A 70 -9.40 -7.43 25.35
N SER A 71 -10.17 -8.40 24.85
CA SER A 71 -9.70 -9.73 24.49
C SER A 71 -9.58 -9.92 22.97
N GLU A 72 -9.46 -11.16 22.56
CA GLU A 72 -9.35 -11.59 21.17
C GLU A 72 -10.63 -11.29 20.37
N VAL A 73 -10.43 -10.89 19.11
CA VAL A 73 -11.50 -10.75 18.10
C VAL A 73 -11.26 -11.75 16.99
N THR A 74 -12.22 -12.62 16.73
CA THR A 74 -12.18 -13.55 15.60
C THR A 74 -13.23 -13.15 14.58
N ILE A 75 -12.82 -12.96 13.33
CA ILE A 75 -13.70 -12.70 12.19
C ILE A 75 -13.63 -13.91 11.29
N ALA A 76 -14.66 -14.75 11.32
CA ALA A 76 -14.73 -15.90 10.44
C ALA A 76 -15.40 -15.50 9.11
N SER A 77 -15.01 -16.10 7.99
CA SER A 77 -15.74 -15.93 6.73
C SER A 77 -17.10 -16.63 6.80
N PRO A 78 -18.24 -15.99 6.41
CA PRO A 78 -18.34 -14.73 5.66
C PRO A 78 -18.50 -13.46 6.51
N GLY A 79 -18.28 -13.49 7.82
CA GLY A 79 -18.48 -12.37 8.73
C GLY A 79 -17.66 -11.12 8.34
N THR A 80 -18.18 -9.97 8.71
CA THR A 80 -17.55 -8.66 8.47
C THR A 80 -17.55 -7.83 9.75
N LEU A 81 -16.41 -7.26 10.08
CA LEU A 81 -16.23 -6.27 11.14
C LEU A 81 -15.95 -4.90 10.52
N ASP A 82 -16.81 -3.92 10.79
CA ASP A 82 -16.58 -2.51 10.43
C ASP A 82 -16.10 -1.72 11.63
N ILE A 83 -15.03 -0.95 11.43
CA ILE A 83 -14.52 0.06 12.37
C ILE A 83 -14.78 1.42 11.74
N LEU A 84 -15.71 2.17 12.34
CA LEU A 84 -16.09 3.51 11.87
C LEU A 84 -15.46 4.58 12.76
N ALA A 85 -15.29 5.77 12.21
CA ALA A 85 -14.95 6.94 13.00
C ALA A 85 -16.06 7.26 14.01
N SER A 86 -15.66 7.55 15.23
CA SER A 86 -16.57 8.08 16.25
C SER A 86 -16.58 9.60 16.20
N THR A 87 -17.75 10.21 16.33
CA THR A 87 -17.90 11.67 16.45
C THR A 87 -17.23 12.23 17.72
N ASN A 88 -16.94 11.38 18.67
CA ASN A 88 -16.38 11.75 19.97
C ASN A 88 -14.85 11.58 20.06
N SER A 89 -14.21 11.00 19.05
CA SER A 89 -12.77 10.80 19.05
C SER A 89 -12.11 11.72 18.01
N ALA A 90 -11.21 12.58 18.50
CA ALA A 90 -10.40 13.47 17.67
C ALA A 90 -9.03 12.85 17.28
N GLY A 91 -8.73 11.65 17.76
CA GLY A 91 -7.41 11.03 17.64
C GLY A 91 -7.35 9.88 16.64
N ASP A 92 -6.17 9.31 16.58
CA ASP A 92 -5.89 8.10 15.84
C ASP A 92 -6.57 6.88 16.44
N TYR A 93 -6.77 5.84 15.65
CA TYR A 93 -7.42 4.61 16.07
C TYR A 93 -6.44 3.46 16.11
N THR A 94 -6.43 2.75 17.22
CA THR A 94 -5.55 1.59 17.41
C THR A 94 -6.37 0.38 17.78
N LEU A 95 -6.24 -0.70 17.00
CA LEU A 95 -6.79 -2.00 17.35
C LEU A 95 -5.81 -2.71 18.28
N THR A 96 -6.22 -2.85 19.55
CA THR A 96 -5.40 -3.50 20.61
C THR A 96 -5.75 -4.97 20.81
N ASN A 97 -6.86 -5.42 20.21
CA ASN A 97 -7.33 -6.79 20.32
C ASN A 97 -6.47 -7.73 19.46
N ALA A 98 -6.16 -8.91 19.94
CA ALA A 98 -5.61 -9.97 19.11
C ALA A 98 -6.61 -10.34 18.03
N LEU A 99 -6.25 -10.18 16.75
CA LEU A 99 -7.14 -10.40 15.61
C LEU A 99 -6.89 -11.77 14.98
N LYS A 100 -7.95 -12.52 14.71
CA LYS A 100 -7.91 -13.86 14.12
C LYS A 100 -8.99 -14.06 13.04
N GLY A 101 -8.83 -15.16 12.30
CA GLY A 101 -9.82 -15.60 11.32
C GLY A 101 -9.52 -15.13 9.90
N ASP A 102 -10.45 -15.39 9.00
CA ASP A 102 -10.32 -15.23 7.55
C ASP A 102 -11.45 -14.36 6.93
N GLY A 103 -12.22 -13.68 7.78
CA GLY A 103 -13.29 -12.78 7.37
C GLY A 103 -12.78 -11.41 6.90
N LEU A 104 -13.70 -10.46 6.77
CA LEU A 104 -13.40 -9.09 6.32
C LEU A 104 -13.37 -8.13 7.51
N MET A 105 -12.28 -7.41 7.68
CA MET A 105 -12.21 -6.21 8.50
C MET A 105 -12.21 -4.99 7.59
N ARG A 106 -13.15 -4.06 7.79
CA ARG A 106 -13.18 -2.76 7.10
C ARG A 106 -12.90 -1.65 8.09
N VAL A 107 -12.12 -0.66 7.66
CA VAL A 107 -11.81 0.54 8.44
C VAL A 107 -12.22 1.76 7.63
N GLN A 108 -13.09 2.59 8.18
CA GLN A 108 -13.61 3.81 7.55
C GLN A 108 -13.60 4.95 8.58
N LEU A 109 -12.57 5.77 8.56
CA LEU A 109 -12.40 6.82 9.58
C LEU A 109 -12.98 8.18 9.16
N SER A 110 -13.57 8.26 7.98
CA SER A 110 -14.20 9.46 7.41
C SER A 110 -13.25 10.67 7.30
N SER A 111 -11.95 10.43 7.38
CA SER A 111 -10.90 11.43 7.22
C SER A 111 -9.57 10.74 6.92
N TYR A 112 -8.92 11.16 5.85
CA TYR A 112 -7.57 10.71 5.49
C TYR A 112 -6.49 11.17 6.50
N ASP A 113 -6.81 12.13 7.37
CA ASP A 113 -5.89 12.61 8.40
C ASP A 113 -5.84 11.69 9.64
N LYS A 114 -6.77 10.73 9.75
CA LYS A 114 -6.82 9.83 10.89
C LYS A 114 -6.05 8.56 10.62
N MET A 115 -5.11 8.27 11.50
CA MET A 115 -4.30 7.08 11.43
C MET A 115 -5.03 5.87 12.01
N PHE A 116 -4.95 4.75 11.32
CA PHE A 116 -5.30 3.44 11.85
C PHE A 116 -4.02 2.63 12.07
N GLY A 117 -4.00 1.83 13.13
CA GLY A 117 -2.87 0.96 13.42
C GLY A 117 -3.23 -0.24 14.26
N PHE A 118 -2.33 -1.20 14.30
CA PHE A 118 -2.36 -2.37 15.17
C PHE A 118 -1.31 -2.23 16.28
N THR A 119 -1.56 -2.82 17.44
CA THR A 119 -0.51 -3.00 18.43
C THR A 119 0.16 -4.37 18.26
N HIS A 120 1.31 -4.54 18.91
CA HIS A 120 2.08 -5.77 18.92
C HIS A 120 1.20 -7.02 19.16
N ALA A 121 1.57 -8.11 18.54
CA ALA A 121 0.87 -9.40 18.61
C ALA A 121 -0.58 -9.42 18.09
N THR A 122 -1.10 -8.28 17.61
CA THR A 122 -2.36 -8.28 16.89
C THR A 122 -2.16 -8.95 15.54
N GLY A 123 -2.98 -9.92 15.21
CA GLY A 123 -3.20 -10.32 13.83
C GLY A 123 -2.22 -11.28 13.20
N THR A 124 -1.23 -11.84 13.89
CA THR A 124 -0.41 -12.92 13.33
C THR A 124 -1.22 -14.17 12.93
N GLU A 125 -2.43 -14.31 13.45
CA GLU A 125 -3.38 -15.37 13.08
C GLU A 125 -4.55 -14.86 12.21
N PHE A 126 -4.52 -13.59 11.79
CA PHE A 126 -5.49 -13.05 10.86
C PHE A 126 -5.04 -13.28 9.43
N ALA A 127 -5.89 -13.98 8.68
CA ALA A 127 -5.64 -14.34 7.29
C ALA A 127 -6.71 -13.80 6.32
N GLY A 128 -7.60 -12.96 6.82
CA GLY A 128 -8.69 -12.35 6.05
C GLY A 128 -8.24 -11.17 5.20
N VAL A 129 -9.16 -10.25 4.95
CA VAL A 129 -8.90 -8.99 4.23
C VAL A 129 -9.02 -7.82 5.21
N ALA A 130 -8.00 -6.99 5.28
CA ALA A 130 -8.02 -5.68 5.90
C ALA A 130 -8.27 -4.63 4.82
N GLN A 131 -9.50 -4.17 4.70
CA GLN A 131 -9.92 -3.13 3.77
C GLN A 131 -9.84 -1.78 4.45
N LEU A 132 -8.93 -0.93 4.01
CA LEU A 132 -8.73 0.40 4.57
C LEU A 132 -9.29 1.46 3.62
N LYS A 133 -10.15 2.31 4.15
CA LYS A 133 -10.79 3.41 3.45
C LYS A 133 -10.78 4.66 4.32
N ASP A 134 -10.67 5.84 3.71
CA ASP A 134 -10.71 7.14 4.39
C ASP A 134 -9.81 7.17 5.65
N SER A 135 -8.57 6.71 5.53
CA SER A 135 -7.65 6.57 6.65
C SER A 135 -6.19 6.67 6.20
N THR A 136 -5.32 6.96 7.14
CA THR A 136 -3.87 6.85 6.96
C THR A 136 -3.37 5.57 7.64
N PHE A 137 -2.47 4.87 7.00
CA PHE A 137 -1.85 3.65 7.52
C PHE A 137 -0.35 3.66 7.25
N THR A 138 0.43 3.02 8.10
CA THR A 138 1.87 2.89 7.88
C THR A 138 2.27 1.43 7.95
N LEU A 139 2.83 0.90 6.86
CA LEU A 139 3.44 -0.42 6.84
C LEU A 139 4.80 -0.34 7.51
N GLU A 140 4.83 -0.73 8.78
CA GLU A 140 6.01 -0.90 9.62
C GLU A 140 5.70 -1.77 10.83
N ARG A 141 6.70 -2.44 11.41
CA ARG A 141 6.63 -3.13 12.72
C ARG A 141 5.34 -3.93 12.93
N ASP A 142 4.54 -3.53 13.94
CA ASP A 142 3.33 -4.22 14.35
C ASP A 142 2.26 -4.23 13.25
N ASN A 143 2.14 -3.15 12.47
CA ASN A 143 1.21 -3.06 11.36
C ASN A 143 1.55 -4.08 10.26
N THR A 144 2.82 -4.22 9.93
CA THR A 144 3.27 -5.24 8.98
C THR A 144 3.07 -6.64 9.55
N ALA A 145 3.44 -6.85 10.82
CA ALA A 145 3.28 -8.14 11.49
C ALA A 145 1.81 -8.59 11.55
N ALA A 146 0.88 -7.65 11.78
CA ALA A 146 -0.56 -7.93 11.80
C ALA A 146 -1.11 -8.43 10.46
N LEU A 147 -0.46 -8.08 9.36
CA LEU A 147 -0.91 -8.41 8.00
C LEU A 147 -0.07 -9.52 7.34
N THR A 148 0.82 -10.18 8.06
CA THR A 148 1.72 -11.21 7.49
C THR A 148 0.97 -12.29 6.70
N HIS A 149 -0.25 -12.63 7.06
CA HIS A 149 -1.08 -13.62 6.37
C HIS A 149 -2.35 -13.04 5.75
N ALA A 150 -2.56 -11.72 5.87
CA ALA A 150 -3.76 -11.05 5.42
C ALA A 150 -3.53 -10.27 4.13
N MET A 151 -4.61 -10.05 3.39
CA MET A 151 -4.66 -9.13 2.27
C MET A 151 -4.88 -7.71 2.79
N LEU A 152 -4.02 -6.77 2.45
CA LEU A 152 -4.28 -5.34 2.56
C LEU A 152 -5.00 -4.88 1.30
N GLN A 153 -6.23 -4.42 1.42
CA GLN A 153 -6.93 -3.73 0.33
C GLN A 153 -6.96 -2.24 0.60
N SER A 154 -6.27 -1.47 -0.24
CA SER A 154 -6.21 -0.01 -0.16
C SER A 154 -7.34 0.58 -1.02
N ASP A 155 -8.38 1.08 -0.35
CA ASP A 155 -9.54 1.70 -0.98
C ASP A 155 -9.37 3.22 -1.12
N SER A 156 -10.32 3.86 -1.80
CA SER A 156 -10.35 5.31 -2.02
C SER A 156 -10.15 6.09 -0.71
N GLU A 157 -9.38 7.17 -0.79
CA GLU A 157 -9.03 8.03 0.33
C GLU A 157 -8.22 7.34 1.46
N ASN A 158 -7.73 6.13 1.22
CA ASN A 158 -6.71 5.53 2.07
C ASN A 158 -5.31 5.93 1.57
N THR A 159 -4.44 6.29 2.49
CA THR A 159 -3.03 6.52 2.25
C THR A 159 -2.19 5.56 3.07
N THR A 160 -1.42 4.71 2.41
CA THR A 160 -0.50 3.77 3.05
C THR A 160 0.94 4.16 2.78
N SER A 161 1.66 4.54 3.84
CA SER A 161 3.11 4.81 3.78
C SER A 161 3.90 3.53 4.01
N VAL A 162 4.87 3.27 3.15
CA VAL A 162 5.77 2.12 3.21
C VAL A 162 7.10 2.55 3.78
N LYS A 163 7.50 1.98 4.91
CA LYS A 163 8.77 2.32 5.57
C LYS A 163 9.94 1.54 5.00
N VAL A 164 11.15 2.04 5.32
CA VAL A 164 12.42 1.45 4.91
C VAL A 164 12.50 -0.03 5.31
N GLY A 165 13.01 -0.84 4.41
CA GLY A 165 13.14 -2.28 4.55
C GLY A 165 11.96 -3.06 3.93
N GLU A 166 12.05 -4.36 3.98
CA GLU A 166 11.03 -5.26 3.47
C GLU A 166 9.80 -5.27 4.39
N GLN A 167 8.65 -4.93 3.84
CA GLN A 167 7.35 -5.03 4.50
C GLN A 167 6.61 -6.27 3.97
N SER A 168 6.78 -7.41 4.65
CA SER A 168 6.19 -8.69 4.21
C SER A 168 4.78 -8.86 4.75
N ILE A 169 3.80 -8.90 3.85
CA ILE A 169 2.37 -9.12 4.16
C ILE A 169 1.79 -10.21 3.24
N GLY A 170 0.61 -10.75 3.57
CA GLY A 170 0.02 -11.83 2.77
C GLY A 170 -0.37 -11.41 1.37
N GLY A 171 -0.94 -10.23 1.19
CA GLY A 171 -1.33 -9.72 -0.12
C GLY A 171 -1.57 -8.22 -0.13
N LEU A 172 -1.59 -7.65 -1.33
CA LEU A 172 -1.92 -6.24 -1.58
C LEU A 172 -2.90 -6.14 -2.74
N ALA A 173 -3.99 -5.40 -2.54
CA ALA A 173 -4.98 -5.11 -3.57
C ALA A 173 -5.26 -3.61 -3.65
N MET A 174 -5.25 -3.05 -4.86
CA MET A 174 -5.49 -1.63 -5.11
C MET A 174 -6.92 -1.38 -5.58
N ASN A 175 -7.64 -0.52 -4.85
CA ASN A 175 -9.03 -0.16 -5.13
C ASN A 175 -9.28 1.35 -5.00
N GLY A 176 -8.34 2.17 -5.47
CA GLY A 176 -8.42 3.63 -5.45
C GLY A 176 -7.61 4.30 -4.35
N GLY A 177 -6.88 3.55 -3.52
CA GLY A 177 -6.02 4.12 -2.48
C GLY A 177 -4.65 4.57 -2.99
N THR A 178 -3.86 5.08 -2.07
CA THR A 178 -2.52 5.64 -2.33
C THR A 178 -1.46 4.84 -1.59
N LEU A 179 -0.38 4.48 -2.29
CA LEU A 179 0.84 3.94 -1.70
C LEU A 179 1.93 5.00 -1.77
N ILE A 180 2.60 5.27 -0.64
CA ILE A 180 3.72 6.21 -0.58
C ILE A 180 4.98 5.45 -0.18
N PHE A 181 5.95 5.42 -1.08
CA PHE A 181 7.30 4.93 -0.83
C PHE A 181 8.19 6.14 -0.56
N ASP A 182 8.27 6.53 0.72
CA ASP A 182 9.04 7.69 1.17
C ASP A 182 10.52 7.31 1.32
N THR A 183 11.15 7.04 0.18
CA THR A 183 12.57 6.69 0.11
C THR A 183 13.21 7.31 -1.11
N ASP A 184 14.48 7.71 -0.97
CA ASP A 184 15.29 8.10 -2.11
C ASP A 184 15.69 6.82 -2.87
N ILE A 185 15.12 6.61 -4.05
CA ILE A 185 15.32 5.40 -4.84
C ILE A 185 16.46 5.64 -5.84
N PRO A 186 17.67 5.10 -5.61
CA PRO A 186 18.74 5.17 -6.59
C PRO A 186 18.37 4.40 -7.86
N ALA A 187 18.71 4.97 -9.00
CA ALA A 187 18.35 4.47 -10.32
C ALA A 187 18.72 3.00 -10.63
N ALA A 188 19.50 2.34 -9.84
CA ALA A 188 19.99 0.99 -10.10
C ALA A 188 19.83 0.02 -8.92
N THR A 189 19.15 0.42 -7.86
CA THR A 189 18.95 -0.42 -6.68
C THR A 189 17.48 -0.59 -6.38
N LEU A 190 17.14 -1.67 -5.69
CA LEU A 190 15.82 -1.84 -5.09
C LEU A 190 15.52 -0.65 -4.18
N ALA A 191 14.27 -0.24 -4.14
CA ALA A 191 13.80 0.74 -3.18
C ALA A 191 14.30 0.36 -1.77
N GLU A 192 14.74 1.34 -0.99
CA GLU A 192 15.12 1.08 0.39
C GLU A 192 13.93 0.55 1.21
N GLY A 193 12.69 0.91 0.82
CA GLY A 193 11.45 0.31 1.32
C GLY A 193 10.67 -0.34 0.18
N TYR A 194 10.18 -1.56 0.39
CA TYR A 194 9.35 -2.28 -0.57
C TYR A 194 8.39 -3.24 0.14
N ILE A 195 7.38 -3.69 -0.60
CA ILE A 195 6.40 -4.65 -0.10
C ILE A 195 6.69 -6.02 -0.72
N SER A 196 6.69 -7.08 0.09
CA SER A 196 6.73 -8.46 -0.37
C SER A 196 5.39 -9.14 -0.06
N VAL A 197 4.78 -9.76 -1.06
CA VAL A 197 3.45 -10.38 -0.95
C VAL A 197 3.38 -11.74 -1.64
N ASP A 198 2.44 -12.58 -1.21
CA ASP A 198 2.08 -13.77 -1.98
C ASP A 198 1.24 -13.38 -3.20
N THR A 199 0.31 -12.44 -3.05
CA THR A 199 -0.59 -12.02 -4.13
C THR A 199 -0.68 -10.49 -4.23
N LEU A 200 -0.45 -9.97 -5.43
CA LEU A 200 -0.64 -8.57 -5.81
C LEU A 200 -1.82 -8.45 -6.78
N VAL A 201 -2.77 -7.57 -6.47
CA VAL A 201 -3.94 -7.28 -7.32
C VAL A 201 -3.94 -5.81 -7.71
N VAL A 202 -3.60 -5.54 -8.97
CA VAL A 202 -3.48 -4.18 -9.57
C VAL A 202 -4.21 -4.09 -10.92
N GLY A 203 -5.24 -4.89 -11.08
CA GLY A 203 -6.15 -4.87 -12.23
C GLY A 203 -7.60 -4.91 -11.77
N ALA A 204 -8.50 -4.35 -12.59
CA ALA A 204 -9.93 -4.36 -12.31
C ALA A 204 -10.51 -5.78 -12.41
N GLY A 205 -11.42 -6.10 -11.51
CA GLY A 205 -12.15 -7.37 -11.52
C GLY A 205 -12.23 -8.04 -10.16
N ASP A 206 -12.62 -9.30 -10.19
CA ASP A 206 -12.75 -10.13 -9.00
C ASP A 206 -11.42 -10.83 -8.69
N TYR A 207 -11.10 -10.91 -7.41
CA TYR A 207 -10.06 -11.80 -6.92
C TYR A 207 -10.59 -12.65 -5.77
N THR A 208 -9.99 -13.82 -5.58
CA THR A 208 -10.37 -14.73 -4.50
C THR A 208 -9.28 -14.73 -3.43
N TRP A 209 -9.66 -14.49 -2.18
CA TRP A 209 -8.78 -14.58 -1.04
C TRP A 209 -9.40 -15.49 0.03
N LYS A 210 -8.67 -16.55 0.43
CA LYS A 210 -9.13 -17.55 1.41
C LYS A 210 -10.54 -18.07 1.12
N GLY A 211 -10.85 -18.30 -0.17
CA GLY A 211 -12.14 -18.87 -0.60
C GLY A 211 -13.31 -17.88 -0.69
N ARG A 212 -13.09 -16.60 -0.38
CA ARG A 212 -14.08 -15.54 -0.55
C ARG A 212 -13.71 -14.65 -1.74
N ASN A 213 -14.70 -14.21 -2.50
CA ASN A 213 -14.53 -13.33 -3.64
C ASN A 213 -14.63 -11.87 -3.20
N TYR A 214 -13.72 -11.05 -3.74
CA TYR A 214 -13.66 -9.62 -3.54
C TYR A 214 -13.53 -8.94 -4.90
N GLN A 215 -13.99 -7.71 -5.00
CA GLN A 215 -13.91 -6.93 -6.23
C GLN A 215 -13.09 -5.67 -6.00
N VAL A 216 -12.24 -5.35 -6.97
CA VAL A 216 -11.44 -4.12 -7.00
C VAL A 216 -11.49 -3.46 -8.38
N ASN A 217 -11.24 -2.17 -8.42
CA ASN A 217 -11.14 -1.41 -9.67
C ASN A 217 -9.71 -1.38 -10.24
N GLY A 218 -8.71 -1.81 -9.46
CA GLY A 218 -7.31 -1.87 -9.88
C GLY A 218 -6.68 -0.49 -10.10
N THR A 219 -7.29 0.57 -9.56
CA THR A 219 -6.79 1.95 -9.65
C THR A 219 -6.16 2.38 -8.33
N GLY A 220 -5.45 3.50 -8.35
CA GLY A 220 -4.82 4.14 -7.20
C GLY A 220 -3.58 4.90 -7.59
N ASP A 221 -3.03 5.61 -6.62
CA ASP A 221 -1.82 6.40 -6.79
C ASP A 221 -0.61 5.70 -6.16
N VAL A 222 0.54 5.79 -6.81
CA VAL A 222 1.82 5.32 -6.30
C VAL A 222 2.77 6.50 -6.28
N LEU A 223 3.14 6.93 -5.07
CA LEU A 223 4.04 8.06 -4.85
C LEU A 223 5.44 7.56 -4.52
N ILE A 224 6.42 8.03 -5.26
CA ILE A 224 7.84 7.71 -5.07
C ILE A 224 8.70 8.96 -5.28
N ASP A 225 9.92 8.95 -4.76
CA ASP A 225 10.95 9.83 -5.31
C ASP A 225 11.36 9.27 -6.68
N VAL A 226 11.02 10.03 -7.73
CA VAL A 226 11.18 9.55 -9.12
C VAL A 226 12.65 9.24 -9.39
N PRO A 227 12.97 8.07 -9.95
CA PRO A 227 14.34 7.71 -10.28
C PRO A 227 15.03 8.78 -11.12
N LYS A 228 16.22 9.19 -10.69
CA LYS A 228 17.04 10.20 -11.38
C LYS A 228 18.10 9.48 -12.19
N PRO A 229 17.97 9.42 -13.52
CA PRO A 229 18.94 8.74 -14.36
C PRO A 229 20.27 9.50 -14.55
N TRP A 230 20.44 10.66 -13.92
CA TRP A 230 21.64 11.49 -14.04
C TRP A 230 22.21 11.91 -12.68
N ASN A 231 23.48 12.27 -12.68
CA ASN A 231 24.14 12.82 -11.50
C ASN A 231 23.66 14.23 -11.17
N ASP A 232 23.83 14.63 -9.91
CA ASP A 232 23.67 16.02 -9.49
C ASP A 232 24.45 16.95 -10.46
N PRO A 233 23.79 18.00 -11.02
CA PRO A 233 24.44 18.98 -11.88
C PRO A 233 25.71 19.61 -11.29
N MET A 234 25.79 19.64 -9.96
CA MET A 234 26.95 20.19 -9.23
C MET A 234 28.05 19.15 -8.98
N ALA A 235 27.80 17.86 -9.25
CA ALA A 235 28.82 16.84 -9.09
C ALA A 235 29.83 16.87 -10.24
N ASN A 236 31.11 16.78 -9.91
CA ASN A 236 32.22 16.73 -10.90
C ASN A 236 32.46 15.32 -11.44
N ASN A 237 31.48 14.46 -11.37
CA ASN A 237 31.62 13.08 -11.84
C ASN A 237 31.02 12.92 -13.24
N PRO A 238 31.70 12.22 -14.16
CA PRO A 238 31.12 11.89 -15.44
C PRO A 238 29.88 10.98 -15.23
N LEU A 239 28.86 11.20 -16.05
CA LEU A 239 27.73 10.26 -16.11
C LEU A 239 28.24 8.90 -16.56
N THR A 240 27.72 7.87 -15.96
CA THR A 240 27.91 6.50 -16.42
C THR A 240 26.79 6.14 -17.40
N THR A 241 27.04 5.16 -18.27
CA THR A 241 25.97 4.63 -19.14
C THR A 241 24.81 4.10 -18.33
N LEU A 242 25.06 3.56 -17.15
CA LEU A 242 24.04 3.07 -16.25
C LEU A 242 23.04 4.14 -15.79
N ASN A 243 23.51 5.38 -15.59
CA ASN A 243 22.64 6.50 -15.21
C ASN A 243 21.70 6.97 -16.33
N LEU A 244 22.05 6.67 -17.58
CA LEU A 244 21.24 7.01 -18.74
C LEU A 244 20.37 5.87 -19.23
N LEU A 245 20.59 4.67 -18.67
CA LEU A 245 20.01 3.48 -19.20
C LEU A 245 18.51 3.40 -19.10
N GLU A 246 18.02 2.79 -20.12
CA GLU A 246 16.72 2.31 -20.34
C GLU A 246 16.47 0.98 -19.64
N HIS A 247 15.32 0.88 -19.01
CA HIS A 247 14.77 -0.38 -18.56
C HIS A 247 13.52 -0.68 -19.39
N ASP A 248 13.67 -1.53 -20.36
CA ASP A 248 12.52 -2.14 -21.04
C ASP A 248 11.93 -3.26 -20.17
N ASP A 249 10.93 -3.97 -20.68
CA ASP A 249 10.28 -5.05 -19.95
C ASP A 249 11.18 -6.26 -19.69
N SER A 250 12.37 -6.31 -20.31
CA SER A 250 13.39 -7.34 -20.08
C SER A 250 14.41 -6.93 -19.00
N HIS A 251 14.46 -5.65 -18.63
CA HIS A 251 15.32 -5.12 -17.60
C HIS A 251 14.44 -4.54 -16.49
N VAL A 252 14.67 -5.03 -15.29
CA VAL A 252 13.90 -4.67 -14.10
C VAL A 252 14.26 -3.25 -13.69
N GLY A 253 13.26 -2.36 -13.67
CA GLY A 253 13.37 -1.03 -13.07
C GLY A 253 13.42 -1.10 -11.55
N VAL A 254 12.86 -0.11 -10.87
CA VAL A 254 12.76 -0.12 -9.41
C VAL A 254 11.58 -0.98 -8.99
N GLN A 255 11.83 -2.08 -8.29
CA GLN A 255 10.78 -2.94 -7.75
C GLN A 255 10.20 -2.34 -6.48
N LEU A 256 8.92 -1.99 -6.50
CA LEU A 256 8.18 -1.46 -5.36
C LEU A 256 7.45 -2.56 -4.59
N VAL A 257 6.91 -3.53 -5.32
CA VAL A 257 6.23 -4.70 -4.74
C VAL A 257 6.80 -5.96 -5.39
N LYS A 258 7.27 -6.88 -4.56
CA LYS A 258 7.63 -8.23 -4.97
C LYS A 258 6.44 -9.15 -4.71
N ALA A 259 6.04 -9.97 -5.68
CA ALA A 259 4.88 -10.84 -5.56
C ALA A 259 5.14 -12.22 -6.17
N GLN A 260 4.53 -13.26 -5.59
CA GLN A 260 4.54 -14.59 -6.18
C GLN A 260 3.46 -14.76 -7.25
N THR A 261 2.33 -14.07 -7.04
CA THR A 261 1.19 -14.04 -7.99
C THR A 261 0.80 -12.61 -8.26
N VAL A 262 0.65 -12.25 -9.52
CA VAL A 262 0.25 -10.91 -9.96
C VAL A 262 -1.05 -11.00 -10.77
N ILE A 263 -2.03 -10.16 -10.42
CA ILE A 263 -3.31 -10.01 -11.10
C ILE A 263 -3.41 -8.57 -11.59
N GLY A 264 -3.36 -8.38 -12.91
CA GLY A 264 -3.40 -7.08 -13.57
C GLY A 264 -2.03 -6.59 -14.01
N SER A 265 -2.03 -5.52 -14.83
CA SER A 265 -0.83 -4.96 -15.46
C SER A 265 -0.23 -3.76 -14.71
N GLY A 266 -0.96 -3.22 -13.72
CA GLY A 266 -0.61 -1.96 -13.07
C GLY A 266 -0.85 -0.71 -13.92
N GLY A 267 -1.32 -0.85 -15.17
CA GLY A 267 -1.49 0.27 -16.10
C GLY A 267 -2.64 1.23 -15.77
N SER A 268 -3.48 0.89 -14.80
CA SER A 268 -4.53 1.79 -14.26
C SER A 268 -4.11 2.50 -12.97
N LEU A 269 -2.89 2.26 -12.48
CA LEU A 269 -2.29 3.01 -11.39
C LEU A 269 -1.64 4.27 -11.93
N THR A 270 -1.66 5.34 -11.15
CA THR A 270 -1.02 6.61 -11.49
C THR A 270 0.29 6.74 -10.74
N LEU A 271 1.38 6.97 -11.46
CA LEU A 271 2.69 7.29 -10.87
C LEU A 271 2.73 8.78 -10.52
N ARG A 272 3.06 9.10 -9.27
CA ARG A 272 3.23 10.46 -8.79
C ARG A 272 4.59 10.64 -8.10
N ASP A 273 5.08 11.87 -8.08
CA ASP A 273 6.18 12.24 -7.20
C ASP A 273 5.73 12.42 -5.74
N LEU A 274 6.67 12.62 -4.82
CA LEU A 274 6.34 12.80 -3.39
C LEU A 274 5.60 14.12 -3.09
N GLN A 275 5.54 15.05 -4.02
CA GLN A 275 4.74 16.26 -3.95
C GLN A 275 3.28 16.02 -4.36
N GLY A 276 3.01 14.84 -4.94
CA GLY A 276 1.68 14.43 -5.42
C GLY A 276 1.42 14.81 -6.87
N ASP A 277 2.39 15.38 -7.57
CA ASP A 277 2.27 15.71 -8.99
C ASP A 277 2.39 14.44 -9.83
N GLU A 278 1.52 14.29 -10.83
CA GLU A 278 1.60 13.15 -11.75
C GLU A 278 2.89 13.21 -12.57
N VAL A 279 3.59 12.09 -12.61
CA VAL A 279 4.80 11.96 -13.42
C VAL A 279 4.39 11.74 -14.87
N GLU A 280 4.77 12.69 -15.73
CA GLU A 280 4.50 12.58 -17.17
C GLU A 280 5.13 11.30 -17.73
N ALA A 281 4.37 10.58 -18.55
CA ALA A 281 4.85 9.36 -19.21
C ALA A 281 6.09 9.64 -20.07
N ASP A 282 6.18 10.82 -20.65
CA ASP A 282 7.33 11.31 -21.42
C ASP A 282 7.84 12.62 -20.80
N LYS A 283 9.08 12.62 -20.35
CA LYS A 283 9.69 13.78 -19.69
C LYS A 283 11.07 14.07 -20.24
N THR A 284 11.28 15.33 -20.66
CA THR A 284 12.61 15.83 -21.02
C THR A 284 13.35 16.29 -19.79
N LEU A 285 14.55 15.78 -19.60
CA LEU A 285 15.38 16.05 -18.44
C LEU A 285 16.74 16.61 -18.87
N HIS A 286 17.22 17.63 -18.15
CA HIS A 286 18.52 18.21 -18.40
C HIS A 286 19.63 17.32 -17.83
N ILE A 287 20.64 17.07 -18.65
CA ILE A 287 21.82 16.30 -18.29
C ILE A 287 22.98 17.28 -18.13
N ALA A 288 23.50 17.38 -16.91
CA ALA A 288 24.58 18.29 -16.61
C ALA A 288 25.87 17.56 -16.22
N GLN A 289 26.99 18.08 -16.66
CA GLN A 289 28.32 17.66 -16.23
C GLN A 289 29.16 18.89 -15.87
N ASN A 290 29.89 18.81 -14.77
CA ASN A 290 30.74 19.90 -14.27
C ASN A 290 29.99 21.26 -14.14
N GLY A 291 28.75 21.20 -13.67
CA GLY A 291 27.90 22.39 -13.49
C GLY A 291 27.33 23.00 -14.77
N THR A 292 27.49 22.34 -15.91
CA THR A 292 26.99 22.82 -17.21
C THR A 292 26.01 21.80 -17.78
N VAL A 293 24.84 22.25 -18.23
CA VAL A 293 23.91 21.42 -19.01
C VAL A 293 24.53 21.12 -20.36
N VAL A 294 24.83 19.86 -20.63
CA VAL A 294 25.52 19.42 -21.84
C VAL A 294 24.61 18.71 -22.82
N ALA A 295 23.45 18.18 -22.32
CA ALA A 295 22.48 17.44 -23.14
C ALA A 295 21.09 17.50 -22.51
N GLU A 296 20.11 17.08 -23.29
CA GLU A 296 18.75 16.74 -22.86
C GLU A 296 18.46 15.28 -23.17
N GLY A 297 17.82 14.59 -22.22
CA GLY A 297 17.34 13.24 -22.43
C GLY A 297 15.82 13.20 -22.32
N ASP A 298 15.18 12.58 -23.31
CA ASP A 298 13.75 12.28 -23.29
C ASP A 298 13.54 10.90 -22.68
N TYR A 299 12.84 10.85 -21.54
CA TYR A 299 12.59 9.64 -20.79
C TYR A 299 11.12 9.29 -20.77
N GLY A 300 10.83 7.99 -20.89
CA GLY A 300 9.52 7.42 -20.59
C GLY A 300 9.50 6.84 -19.19
N PHE A 301 8.46 7.14 -18.42
CA PHE A 301 8.22 6.59 -17.09
C PHE A 301 6.91 5.81 -17.10
N ARG A 302 6.86 4.66 -16.43
CA ARG A 302 5.63 3.88 -16.29
C ARG A 302 5.65 2.96 -15.09
N LEU A 303 4.47 2.69 -14.56
CA LEU A 303 4.25 1.54 -13.69
C LEU A 303 3.95 0.31 -14.54
N THR A 304 4.51 -0.83 -14.17
CA THR A 304 4.32 -2.09 -14.88
C THR A 304 4.47 -3.28 -13.94
N THR A 305 3.79 -4.36 -14.27
CA THR A 305 3.94 -5.65 -13.59
C THR A 305 4.78 -6.65 -14.39
N ALA A 306 5.28 -6.28 -15.55
CA ALA A 306 6.28 -7.08 -16.26
C ALA A 306 7.62 -7.04 -15.51
N PRO A 307 8.30 -8.15 -15.28
CA PRO A 307 8.14 -9.48 -15.88
C PRO A 307 7.12 -10.43 -15.24
N GLY A 308 6.29 -10.00 -14.28
CA GLY A 308 5.20 -10.82 -13.73
C GLY A 308 5.41 -11.26 -12.28
N ASP A 309 6.41 -10.73 -11.60
CA ASP A 309 6.78 -11.04 -10.22
C ASP A 309 6.68 -9.83 -9.29
N GLY A 310 5.92 -8.79 -9.68
CA GLY A 310 5.70 -7.63 -8.83
C GLY A 310 5.22 -6.38 -9.56
N LEU A 311 5.32 -5.24 -8.88
CA LEU A 311 5.08 -3.91 -9.42
C LEU A 311 6.39 -3.14 -9.49
N TYR A 312 6.64 -2.53 -10.64
CA TYR A 312 7.87 -1.82 -10.94
C TYR A 312 7.59 -0.41 -11.43
N VAL A 313 8.52 0.52 -11.13
CA VAL A 313 8.68 1.75 -11.88
C VAL A 313 9.77 1.51 -12.91
N ASN A 314 9.40 1.50 -14.17
CA ASN A 314 10.35 1.48 -15.27
C ASN A 314 10.51 2.87 -15.86
N TYR A 315 11.73 3.18 -16.29
CA TYR A 315 12.02 4.37 -17.08
C TYR A 315 13.00 3.99 -18.20
N GLY A 316 12.89 4.69 -19.33
CA GLY A 316 13.75 4.43 -20.48
C GLY A 316 14.14 5.70 -21.18
N LEU A 317 15.43 5.82 -21.55
CA LEU A 317 15.91 6.90 -22.41
C LEU A 317 15.43 6.64 -23.83
N LYS A 318 14.57 7.51 -24.35
CA LYS A 318 14.03 7.46 -25.73
C LYS A 318 14.89 8.23 -26.72
N ALA A 319 15.40 9.37 -26.30
CA ALA A 319 16.27 10.20 -27.10
C ALA A 319 17.27 10.96 -26.23
N LEU A 320 18.45 11.22 -26.78
CA LEU A 320 19.52 12.00 -26.18
C LEU A 320 19.94 13.09 -27.17
N ASN A 321 19.88 14.34 -26.74
CA ASN A 321 20.15 15.50 -27.55
C ASN A 321 21.31 16.29 -26.97
N ILE A 322 22.48 16.28 -27.61
CA ILE A 322 23.67 16.96 -27.12
C ILE A 322 23.65 18.41 -27.60
N HIS A 323 23.85 19.34 -26.70
CA HIS A 323 23.82 20.77 -27.01
C HIS A 323 25.02 21.18 -27.86
N GLY A 324 24.81 22.13 -28.76
CA GLY A 324 25.86 22.63 -29.67
C GLY A 324 27.10 23.11 -28.93
N GLY A 325 28.26 22.61 -29.34
CA GLY A 325 29.54 22.91 -28.71
C GLY A 325 29.79 22.27 -27.35
N GLN A 326 28.88 21.41 -26.88
CA GLN A 326 29.02 20.66 -25.62
C GLN A 326 29.53 19.24 -25.86
N LYS A 327 30.07 18.64 -24.83
CA LYS A 327 30.53 17.25 -24.83
C LYS A 327 29.90 16.48 -23.67
N LEU A 328 29.17 15.43 -23.96
CA LEU A 328 28.72 14.47 -22.96
C LEU A 328 29.76 13.35 -22.84
N THR A 329 30.29 13.14 -21.65
CA THR A 329 31.25 12.06 -21.37
C THR A 329 30.55 10.97 -20.58
N LEU A 330 30.55 9.75 -21.11
CA LEU A 330 30.04 8.56 -20.46
C LEU A 330 31.23 7.73 -19.95
N ALA A 331 31.11 7.24 -18.73
CA ALA A 331 32.10 6.34 -18.13
C ALA A 331 31.48 4.95 -17.95
N GLU A 332 32.30 3.94 -18.08
CA GLU A 332 31.92 2.58 -17.75
C GLU A 332 31.65 2.46 -16.25
N HIS A 333 30.57 1.80 -15.90
CA HIS A 333 30.23 1.52 -14.51
C HIS A 333 29.93 0.03 -14.33
N GLY A 334 30.69 -0.62 -13.47
CA GLY A 334 30.41 -1.97 -13.03
C GLY A 334 29.28 -1.97 -12.02
N GLY A 335 28.10 -2.35 -12.44
CA GLY A 335 26.89 -2.40 -11.59
C GLY A 335 26.18 -3.75 -11.65
N ALA A 336 24.97 -3.78 -11.13
CA ALA A 336 24.13 -4.99 -11.10
C ALA A 336 23.83 -5.57 -12.50
N TYR A 337 23.97 -4.78 -13.55
CA TYR A 337 23.70 -5.16 -14.94
C TYR A 337 24.96 -5.56 -15.73
N GLY A 338 26.11 -5.66 -15.08
CA GLY A 338 27.37 -6.01 -15.74
C GLY A 338 28.08 -4.82 -16.39
N ALA A 339 29.13 -5.13 -17.18
CA ALA A 339 30.02 -4.14 -17.77
C ALA A 339 29.53 -3.55 -19.10
N THR A 340 28.45 -4.07 -19.68
CA THR A 340 27.87 -3.62 -20.95
C THR A 340 26.49 -3.06 -20.72
N ALA A 341 26.25 -1.89 -21.31
CA ALA A 341 24.95 -1.24 -21.31
C ALA A 341 24.53 -1.00 -22.77
N ASP A 342 23.37 -1.47 -23.12
CA ASP A 342 22.80 -1.17 -24.43
C ASP A 342 22.14 0.21 -24.40
N MET A 343 22.54 1.05 -25.33
CA MET A 343 21.95 2.36 -25.53
C MET A 343 21.21 2.35 -26.87
N SER A 344 19.93 2.04 -26.85
CA SER A 344 19.07 1.98 -28.02
C SER A 344 18.41 3.32 -28.37
N ALA A 345 18.57 4.31 -27.48
CA ALA A 345 18.02 5.63 -27.66
C ALA A 345 18.61 6.35 -28.88
N LYS A 346 17.78 7.15 -29.54
CA LYS A 346 18.24 8.01 -30.62
C LYS A 346 19.18 9.09 -30.10
N ILE A 347 20.41 9.13 -30.58
CA ILE A 347 21.37 10.19 -30.26
C ILE A 347 21.32 11.23 -31.34
N GLY A 348 21.16 12.49 -30.96
CA GLY A 348 21.14 13.67 -31.84
C GLY A 348 21.85 14.86 -31.21
N GLY A 349 21.74 16.03 -31.85
CA GLY A 349 22.29 17.29 -31.38
C GLY A 349 23.35 17.87 -32.29
N GLU A 350 23.85 19.01 -31.90
CA GLU A 350 24.87 19.79 -32.63
C GLU A 350 26.23 19.81 -31.87
N GLY A 351 26.39 18.94 -30.88
CA GLY A 351 27.58 18.81 -30.04
C GLY A 351 28.74 18.05 -30.66
#